data_faa40f42342274cd1620c861ab464860
#
_entry.id   faa40f42342274cd1620c861ab464860
#
_cell.length_a   1.000
_cell.length_b   1.000
_cell.length_c   1.000
_cell.angle_alpha   90.00
_cell.angle_beta   90.00
_cell.angle_gamma   90.00
#
_symmetry.space_group_name_H-M   'P 1'
#
loop_
_entity.id
_entity.type
_entity.pdbx_description
1 polymer ?
#
loop_
_entity_poly.entity_id
_entity_poly.type
_entity_poly.pdbx_seq_one_letter_code
_entity_poly.pdbx_strand_id
1 'polypeptide(L)'
;MPRYSGCLFAFFLWLSLSMEVLATSKDMNPILIICSYNPAAHQTSVTISDYMEGYTRLGGKRDIIIENMNCKSFSEAPLWSGMMTQILAKYQGGKQQPAQIILLGQEAWAAYLSQRDSMRVKVPVMCSLVSSNVVILPEDTVGDLDSWLPGSVDIFEDHMNIPELQSGFINHYNIGDNVHMIRAFYPETKHIAFISDNTYGGVTMQALVRKEMKNFPDLDLILLDGRKHTIYTIVEELRHLPEHTVIMVALGGWT
;
A
#
# COMPACT_ATOMS: atom_id res chain seq x y z
N MET A 1 -9.85 73.46 22.60
CA MET A 1 -9.39 72.12 23.03
C MET A 1 -9.91 71.10 22.05
N PRO A 2 -9.08 70.43 21.29
CA PRO A 2 -9.56 69.51 20.21
C PRO A 2 -9.93 68.15 20.75
N ARG A 3 -11.04 67.64 20.25
CA ARG A 3 -11.63 66.28 20.47
C ARG A 3 -10.83 65.23 19.67
N TYR A 4 -9.82 64.63 20.27
CA TYR A 4 -9.09 63.44 19.65
C TYR A 4 -9.43 62.11 20.31
N SER A 5 -10.50 62.05 21.13
CA SER A 5 -10.82 60.85 21.90
C SER A 5 -11.56 59.76 21.08
N GLY A 6 -12.19 60.11 19.93
CA GLY A 6 -12.97 59.17 19.17
C GLY A 6 -12.18 58.27 18.19
N CYS A 7 -11.05 58.76 17.67
CA CYS A 7 -10.24 58.01 16.70
C CYS A 7 -9.40 56.87 17.34
N LEU A 8 -8.96 57.05 18.59
CA LEU A 8 -8.19 56.02 19.29
C LEU A 8 -9.05 54.81 19.65
N PHE A 9 -10.34 55.02 19.98
CA PHE A 9 -11.25 53.91 20.33
C PHE A 9 -11.62 53.08 19.10
N ALA A 10 -11.79 53.71 17.93
CA ALA A 10 -12.06 53.03 16.67
C ALA A 10 -10.87 52.19 16.19
N PHE A 11 -9.63 52.67 16.43
CA PHE A 11 -8.42 51.96 16.04
C PHE A 11 -8.17 50.74 16.92
N PHE A 12 -8.45 50.80 18.22
CA PHE A 12 -8.38 49.63 19.13
C PHE A 12 -9.46 48.60 18.85
N LEU A 13 -10.68 49.02 18.48
CA LEU A 13 -11.75 48.08 18.08
C LEU A 13 -11.42 47.38 16.77
N TRP A 14 -10.76 48.06 15.83
CA TRP A 14 -10.34 47.47 14.54
C TRP A 14 -9.16 46.51 14.69
N LEU A 15 -8.23 46.77 15.62
CA LEU A 15 -7.15 45.84 15.94
C LEU A 15 -7.64 44.60 16.68
N SER A 16 -8.68 44.69 17.51
CA SER A 16 -9.23 43.52 18.19
C SER A 16 -10.04 42.59 17.25
N LEU A 17 -10.71 43.14 16.24
CA LEU A 17 -11.38 42.33 15.21
C LEU A 17 -10.41 41.65 14.24
N SER A 18 -9.22 42.23 14.01
CA SER A 18 -8.22 41.62 13.13
C SER A 18 -7.40 40.50 13.83
N MET A 19 -7.43 40.41 15.16
CA MET A 19 -6.76 39.30 15.88
C MET A 19 -7.59 38.03 15.98
N GLU A 20 -8.92 38.07 15.79
CA GLU A 20 -9.75 36.86 15.81
C GLU A 20 -9.73 36.06 14.52
N VAL A 21 -9.24 36.62 13.42
CA VAL A 21 -9.17 35.91 12.11
C VAL A 21 -7.92 35.02 11.99
N LEU A 22 -6.91 35.20 12.88
CA LEU A 22 -5.67 34.41 12.84
C LEU A 22 -5.64 33.23 13.82
N ALA A 23 -6.72 32.96 14.55
CA ALA A 23 -6.72 31.95 15.63
C ALA A 23 -7.57 30.70 15.36
N THR A 24 -8.04 30.45 14.15
CA THR A 24 -8.99 29.34 13.87
C THR A 24 -8.45 28.20 13.00
N SER A 25 -7.13 27.99 12.92
CA SER A 25 -6.60 26.77 12.27
C SER A 25 -5.85 25.83 13.23
N LYS A 26 -6.03 25.97 14.53
CA LYS A 26 -5.22 25.26 15.50
C LYS A 26 -6.06 24.32 16.37
N ASP A 27 -6.36 23.13 15.91
CA ASP A 27 -6.68 21.93 16.71
C ASP A 27 -7.44 20.86 15.91
N MET A 28 -7.28 20.82 14.59
CA MET A 28 -7.80 19.66 13.86
C MET A 28 -6.69 18.62 13.70
N ASN A 29 -6.91 17.43 14.24
CA ASN A 29 -6.00 16.32 14.07
C ASN A 29 -5.65 16.15 12.58
N PRO A 30 -4.38 15.94 12.22
CA PRO A 30 -3.94 15.87 10.84
C PRO A 30 -4.46 14.62 10.12
N ILE A 31 -4.34 14.59 8.80
CA ILE A 31 -4.42 13.37 8.01
C ILE A 31 -3.00 12.83 7.86
N LEU A 32 -2.80 11.56 8.17
CA LEU A 32 -1.51 10.89 8.03
C LEU A 32 -1.51 10.03 6.76
N ILE A 33 -0.63 10.35 5.81
CA ILE A 33 -0.38 9.53 4.63
C ILE A 33 0.90 8.73 4.88
N ILE A 34 0.84 7.41 4.77
CA ILE A 34 2.01 6.52 4.87
C ILE A 34 2.24 5.90 3.50
N CYS A 35 3.39 6.21 2.89
CA CYS A 35 3.76 5.77 1.55
C CYS A 35 4.73 4.60 1.60
N SER A 36 4.53 3.60 0.73
CA SER A 36 5.52 2.55 0.48
C SER A 36 6.82 3.13 -0.09
N TYR A 37 6.69 4.04 -1.06
CA TYR A 37 7.79 4.57 -1.85
C TYR A 37 8.02 6.05 -1.60
N ASN A 38 9.18 6.54 -2.08
CA ASN A 38 9.52 7.94 -1.98
C ASN A 38 8.39 8.83 -2.54
N PRO A 39 7.88 9.80 -1.77
CA PRO A 39 6.86 10.75 -2.24
C PRO A 39 7.24 11.52 -3.50
N ALA A 40 8.54 11.65 -3.80
CA ALA A 40 9.03 12.28 -5.04
C ALA A 40 9.04 11.32 -6.25
N ALA A 41 8.84 10.02 -6.06
CA ALA A 41 8.66 9.10 -7.19
C ALA A 41 7.39 9.46 -7.96
N HIS A 42 7.46 9.38 -9.30
CA HIS A 42 6.41 9.92 -10.18
C HIS A 42 4.99 9.47 -9.80
N GLN A 43 4.77 8.17 -9.71
CA GLN A 43 3.44 7.62 -9.39
C GLN A 43 2.93 8.06 -8.01
N THR A 44 3.79 7.99 -6.99
CA THR A 44 3.45 8.41 -5.63
C THR A 44 3.16 9.90 -5.58
N SER A 45 3.99 10.72 -6.23
CA SER A 45 3.83 12.17 -6.32
C SER A 45 2.51 12.57 -6.97
N VAL A 46 2.16 11.95 -8.11
CA VAL A 46 0.88 12.20 -8.79
C VAL A 46 -0.29 11.85 -7.87
N THR A 47 -0.29 10.67 -7.27
CA THR A 47 -1.38 10.22 -6.38
C THR A 47 -1.56 11.17 -5.18
N ILE A 48 -0.46 11.60 -4.55
CA ILE A 48 -0.52 12.54 -3.44
C ILE A 48 -1.04 13.90 -3.90
N SER A 49 -0.57 14.40 -5.05
CA SER A 49 -0.99 15.69 -5.60
C SER A 49 -2.48 15.70 -5.94
N ASP A 50 -2.98 14.66 -6.59
CA ASP A 50 -4.39 14.51 -6.94
C ASP A 50 -5.27 14.45 -5.68
N TYR A 51 -4.81 13.72 -4.65
CA TYR A 51 -5.48 13.69 -3.37
C TYR A 51 -5.53 15.07 -2.71
N MET A 52 -4.41 15.80 -2.65
CA MET A 52 -4.32 17.13 -2.04
C MET A 52 -5.19 18.15 -2.78
N GLU A 53 -5.18 18.12 -4.12
CA GLU A 53 -6.04 18.97 -4.95
C GLU A 53 -7.52 18.68 -4.69
N GLY A 54 -7.92 17.41 -4.74
CA GLY A 54 -9.30 16.98 -4.47
C GLY A 54 -9.73 17.35 -3.06
N TYR A 55 -8.89 17.12 -2.06
CA TYR A 55 -9.15 17.46 -0.67
C TYR A 55 -9.36 18.98 -0.48
N THR A 56 -8.49 19.80 -1.07
CA THR A 56 -8.60 21.27 -1.03
C THR A 56 -9.86 21.76 -1.74
N ARG A 57 -10.15 21.21 -2.92
CA ARG A 57 -11.36 21.56 -3.71
C ARG A 57 -12.66 21.25 -2.96
N LEU A 58 -12.66 20.20 -2.14
CA LEU A 58 -13.79 19.81 -1.28
C LEU A 58 -13.83 20.58 0.05
N GLY A 59 -12.97 21.56 0.24
CA GLY A 59 -12.93 22.42 1.43
C GLY A 59 -12.23 21.78 2.63
N GLY A 60 -11.37 20.80 2.40
CA GLY A 60 -10.53 20.19 3.43
C GLY A 60 -9.61 21.23 4.11
N LYS A 61 -9.52 21.18 5.44
CA LYS A 61 -8.79 22.17 6.25
C LYS A 61 -7.75 21.56 7.19
N ARG A 62 -7.65 20.22 7.25
CA ARG A 62 -6.67 19.53 8.11
C ARG A 62 -5.30 19.57 7.47
N ASP A 63 -4.29 19.65 8.29
CA ASP A 63 -2.90 19.46 7.86
C ASP A 63 -2.72 18.01 7.37
N ILE A 64 -1.85 17.83 6.38
CA ILE A 64 -1.49 16.51 5.84
C ILE A 64 -0.04 16.24 6.20
N ILE A 65 0.20 15.15 6.91
CA ILE A 65 1.54 14.66 7.24
C ILE A 65 1.84 13.47 6.35
N ILE A 66 3.02 13.43 5.74
CA ILE A 66 3.46 12.35 4.88
C ILE A 66 4.64 11.65 5.54
N GLU A 67 4.48 10.36 5.84
CA GLU A 67 5.53 9.45 6.29
C GLU A 67 5.90 8.52 5.14
N ASN A 68 7.19 8.28 4.98
CA ASN A 68 7.73 7.46 3.90
C ASN A 68 8.45 6.23 4.46
N MET A 69 8.04 5.05 4.07
CA MET A 69 8.72 3.81 4.40
C MET A 69 9.95 3.56 3.52
N ASN A 70 10.01 4.20 2.34
CA ASN A 70 11.11 4.09 1.38
C ASN A 70 11.46 2.63 1.05
N CYS A 71 10.44 1.79 0.88
CA CYS A 71 10.61 0.39 0.48
C CYS A 71 11.26 0.31 -0.89
N LYS A 72 12.20 -0.62 -1.09
CA LYS A 72 12.91 -0.77 -2.37
C LYS A 72 12.75 -2.17 -2.93
N SER A 73 13.18 -3.19 -2.20
CA SER A 73 13.16 -4.57 -2.65
C SER A 73 12.58 -5.49 -1.58
N PHE A 74 12.09 -6.64 -2.00
CA PHE A 74 11.53 -7.63 -1.08
C PHE A 74 12.53 -8.11 -0.01
N SER A 75 13.83 -8.04 -0.28
CA SER A 75 14.87 -8.37 0.70
C SER A 75 14.82 -7.50 1.96
N GLU A 76 14.18 -6.31 1.89
CA GLU A 76 13.99 -5.41 3.03
C GLU A 76 12.69 -5.68 3.81
N ALA A 77 11.84 -6.58 3.33
CA ALA A 77 10.53 -6.86 3.93
C ALA A 77 10.57 -7.16 5.44
N PRO A 78 11.61 -7.84 5.99
CA PRO A 78 11.75 -8.01 7.44
C PRO A 78 11.77 -6.69 8.23
N LEU A 79 12.22 -5.60 7.61
CA LEU A 79 12.32 -4.29 8.26
C LEU A 79 11.00 -3.50 8.23
N TRP A 80 10.10 -3.79 7.29
CA TRP A 80 8.92 -2.96 7.04
C TRP A 80 7.93 -2.98 8.21
N SER A 81 7.74 -4.13 8.86
CA SER A 81 6.88 -4.21 10.04
C SER A 81 7.41 -3.33 11.19
N GLY A 82 8.72 -3.35 11.43
CA GLY A 82 9.36 -2.48 12.42
C GLY A 82 9.27 -1.00 12.06
N MET A 83 9.43 -0.64 10.79
CA MET A 83 9.27 0.74 10.30
C MET A 83 7.83 1.23 10.53
N MET A 84 6.83 0.43 10.19
CA MET A 84 5.43 0.74 10.42
C MET A 84 5.15 0.93 11.92
N THR A 85 5.67 0.03 12.77
CA THR A 85 5.58 0.17 14.22
C THR A 85 6.12 1.51 14.70
N GLN A 86 7.30 1.92 14.22
CA GLN A 86 7.92 3.19 14.59
C GLN A 86 7.09 4.40 14.12
N ILE A 87 6.56 4.34 12.90
CA ILE A 87 5.68 5.39 12.39
C ILE A 87 4.43 5.49 13.26
N LEU A 88 3.71 4.40 13.47
CA LEU A 88 2.47 4.40 14.24
C LEU A 88 2.69 4.85 15.70
N ALA A 89 3.81 4.47 16.32
CA ALA A 89 4.15 4.87 17.69
C ALA A 89 4.25 6.40 17.88
N LYS A 90 4.65 7.15 16.85
CA LYS A 90 4.68 8.62 16.89
C LYS A 90 3.30 9.24 17.09
N TYR A 91 2.26 8.50 16.65
CA TYR A 91 0.88 8.98 16.58
C TYR A 91 -0.07 8.27 17.55
N GLN A 92 0.45 7.38 18.39
CA GLN A 92 -0.32 6.71 19.44
C GLN A 92 -0.50 7.65 20.64
N GLY A 93 -1.72 8.12 20.82
CA GLY A 93 -2.12 8.91 21.98
C GLY A 93 -1.66 10.36 21.95
N GLY A 94 -2.49 11.27 22.44
CA GLY A 94 -2.16 12.67 22.63
C GLY A 94 -2.50 13.59 21.44
N LYS A 95 -1.86 14.78 21.41
CA LYS A 95 -2.19 15.89 20.51
C LYS A 95 -1.85 15.64 19.03
N GLN A 96 -1.11 14.59 18.71
CA GLN A 96 -0.67 14.28 17.34
C GLN A 96 -1.43 13.09 16.72
N GLN A 97 -2.42 12.55 17.41
CA GLN A 97 -3.22 11.46 16.85
C GLN A 97 -3.87 11.92 15.55
N PRO A 98 -3.72 11.20 14.42
CA PRO A 98 -4.33 11.61 13.17
C PRO A 98 -5.85 11.44 13.23
N ALA A 99 -6.56 12.23 12.44
CA ALA A 99 -8.00 12.02 12.22
C ALA A 99 -8.27 10.83 11.31
N GLN A 100 -7.30 10.52 10.45
CA GLN A 100 -7.38 9.45 9.45
C GLN A 100 -5.98 9.04 9.02
N ILE A 101 -5.81 7.77 8.67
CA ILE A 101 -4.60 7.24 8.03
C ILE A 101 -4.93 6.87 6.58
N ILE A 102 -4.05 7.23 5.65
CA ILE A 102 -4.10 6.83 4.25
C ILE A 102 -2.84 6.02 3.96
N LEU A 103 -3.02 4.78 3.53
CA LEU A 103 -1.94 3.87 3.15
C LEU A 103 -1.81 3.88 1.63
N LEU A 104 -0.62 4.24 1.13
CA LEU A 104 -0.31 4.27 -0.29
C LEU A 104 0.75 3.24 -0.65
N GLY A 105 0.34 2.25 -1.42
CA GLY A 105 1.20 1.18 -1.93
C GLY A 105 1.15 -0.10 -1.12
N GLN A 106 1.51 -1.17 -1.79
CA GLN A 106 1.32 -2.54 -1.32
C GLN A 106 2.15 -2.88 -0.07
N GLU A 107 3.37 -2.34 0.05
CA GLU A 107 4.26 -2.61 1.17
C GLU A 107 3.78 -1.91 2.46
N ALA A 108 3.31 -0.66 2.36
CA ALA A 108 2.72 0.05 3.50
C ALA A 108 1.44 -0.64 3.96
N TRP A 109 0.63 -1.12 3.02
CA TRP A 109 -0.58 -1.90 3.29
C TRP A 109 -0.25 -3.20 4.02
N ALA A 110 0.69 -4.01 3.47
CA ALA A 110 1.12 -5.25 4.09
C ALA A 110 1.72 -5.04 5.48
N ALA A 111 2.59 -4.04 5.63
CA ALA A 111 3.20 -3.72 6.92
C ALA A 111 2.16 -3.29 7.96
N TYR A 112 1.12 -2.54 7.55
CA TYR A 112 0.02 -2.17 8.44
C TYR A 112 -0.82 -3.39 8.86
N LEU A 113 -1.18 -4.26 7.91
CA LEU A 113 -1.95 -5.47 8.19
C LEU A 113 -1.19 -6.46 9.11
N SER A 114 0.13 -6.45 9.01
CA SER A 114 1.01 -7.29 9.83
C SER A 114 1.20 -6.76 11.27
N GLN A 115 0.65 -5.58 11.60
CA GLN A 115 0.70 -5.07 12.97
C GLN A 115 -0.28 -5.78 13.88
N ARG A 116 0.10 -6.00 15.14
CA ARG A 116 -0.83 -6.42 16.19
C ARG A 116 -1.89 -5.36 16.42
N ASP A 117 -3.10 -5.76 16.75
CA ASP A 117 -4.21 -4.82 17.00
C ASP A 117 -3.88 -3.73 18.02
N SER A 118 -3.08 -4.04 19.04
CA SER A 118 -2.65 -3.08 20.06
C SER A 118 -1.70 -2.00 19.52
N MET A 119 -1.05 -2.25 18.38
CA MET A 119 -0.12 -1.31 17.75
C MET A 119 -0.80 -0.43 16.71
N ARG A 120 -1.99 -0.81 16.24
CA ARG A 120 -2.76 0.00 15.29
C ARG A 120 -3.38 1.21 15.97
N VAL A 121 -3.27 2.36 15.33
CA VAL A 121 -3.96 3.58 15.78
C VAL A 121 -5.44 3.43 15.44
N LYS A 122 -6.32 3.57 16.44
CA LYS A 122 -7.76 3.38 16.29
C LYS A 122 -8.44 4.59 15.65
N VAL A 123 -8.16 4.81 14.38
CA VAL A 123 -8.73 5.87 13.54
C VAL A 123 -9.12 5.28 12.18
N PRO A 124 -10.01 5.95 11.42
CA PRO A 124 -10.34 5.54 10.07
C PRO A 124 -9.11 5.34 9.19
N VAL A 125 -9.06 4.23 8.46
CA VAL A 125 -8.00 3.92 7.49
C VAL A 125 -8.59 3.88 6.09
N MET A 126 -7.90 4.48 5.16
CA MET A 126 -8.11 4.33 3.72
C MET A 126 -6.86 3.75 3.08
N CYS A 127 -7.01 3.09 1.93
CA CYS A 127 -5.86 2.59 1.17
C CYS A 127 -6.02 2.85 -0.33
N SER A 128 -4.89 2.95 -1.02
CA SER A 128 -4.82 3.07 -2.48
C SER A 128 -3.52 2.46 -3.01
N LEU A 129 -3.53 2.07 -4.28
CA LEU A 129 -2.42 1.36 -4.93
C LEU A 129 -2.11 0.02 -4.23
N VAL A 130 -3.14 -0.70 -3.81
CA VAL A 130 -3.04 -1.97 -3.09
C VAL A 130 -3.88 -3.05 -3.76
N SER A 131 -3.62 -4.31 -3.43
CA SER A 131 -4.44 -5.45 -3.84
C SER A 131 -5.11 -6.12 -2.65
N SER A 132 -6.18 -6.89 -2.92
CA SER A 132 -6.87 -7.67 -1.90
C SER A 132 -6.03 -8.83 -1.40
N ASN A 133 -5.18 -9.41 -2.25
CA ASN A 133 -4.25 -10.45 -1.85
C ASN A 133 -2.99 -9.83 -1.26
N VAL A 134 -2.61 -10.30 -0.10
CA VAL A 134 -1.44 -9.86 0.64
C VAL A 134 -0.64 -11.05 1.16
N VAL A 135 0.61 -10.80 1.44
CA VAL A 135 1.49 -11.68 2.19
C VAL A 135 1.77 -11.01 3.52
N ILE A 136 1.27 -11.60 4.59
CA ILE A 136 1.50 -11.08 5.94
C ILE A 136 2.97 -11.22 6.29
N LEU A 137 3.58 -10.11 6.72
CA LEU A 137 4.97 -10.08 7.10
C LEU A 137 5.14 -10.78 8.46
N PRO A 138 6.15 -11.63 8.65
CA PRO A 138 6.39 -12.28 9.92
C PRO A 138 6.82 -11.27 10.99
N GLU A 139 6.52 -11.60 12.24
CA GLU A 139 6.96 -10.81 13.39
C GLU A 139 8.47 -10.92 13.63
N ASP A 140 9.07 -12.06 13.25
CA ASP A 140 10.47 -12.36 13.47
C ASP A 140 11.28 -12.03 12.21
N THR A 141 12.26 -11.15 12.36
CA THR A 141 13.12 -10.67 11.26
C THR A 141 14.31 -11.59 10.98
N VAL A 142 14.43 -12.70 11.71
CA VAL A 142 15.61 -13.60 11.68
C VAL A 142 15.45 -14.75 10.69
N GLY A 143 14.32 -14.85 9.98
CA GLY A 143 14.04 -15.93 9.04
C GLY A 143 14.72 -15.75 7.68
N ASP A 144 15.09 -16.88 7.07
CA ASP A 144 15.46 -16.95 5.66
C ASP A 144 14.26 -16.55 4.80
N LEU A 145 14.40 -15.50 3.99
CA LEU A 145 13.38 -15.04 3.06
C LEU A 145 12.90 -16.13 2.08
N ASP A 146 13.73 -17.13 1.81
CA ASP A 146 13.34 -18.28 1.01
C ASP A 146 12.39 -19.23 1.75
N SER A 147 12.42 -19.25 3.07
CA SER A 147 11.44 -19.98 3.89
C SER A 147 10.10 -19.26 3.96
N TRP A 148 10.05 -17.99 3.60
CA TRP A 148 8.81 -17.24 3.38
C TRP A 148 8.27 -17.58 1.99
N LEU A 149 7.81 -18.80 1.81
CA LEU A 149 6.85 -19.07 0.75
C LEU A 149 5.47 -18.78 1.35
N PRO A 150 5.06 -17.52 1.26
CA PRO A 150 3.96 -17.03 2.04
C PRO A 150 2.68 -17.61 1.48
N GLY A 151 1.79 -17.97 2.37
CA GLY A 151 0.41 -18.14 2.00
C GLY A 151 -0.13 -16.79 1.52
N SER A 152 -0.72 -16.74 0.34
CA SER A 152 -1.55 -15.60 -0.04
C SER A 152 -2.78 -15.56 0.86
N VAL A 153 -3.04 -14.40 1.42
CA VAL A 153 -4.28 -14.10 2.15
C VAL A 153 -5.06 -13.10 1.32
N ASP A 154 -6.32 -13.40 0.99
CA ASP A 154 -7.24 -12.39 0.47
C ASP A 154 -8.00 -11.76 1.63
N ILE A 155 -7.91 -10.43 1.76
CA ILE A 155 -8.47 -9.71 2.92
C ILE A 155 -10.01 -9.84 3.02
N PHE A 156 -10.69 -10.09 1.91
CA PHE A 156 -12.15 -10.23 1.87
C PHE A 156 -12.57 -11.69 1.99
N GLU A 157 -11.97 -12.59 1.20
CA GLU A 157 -12.32 -14.01 1.20
C GLU A 157 -11.91 -14.71 2.49
N ASP A 158 -10.73 -14.39 3.02
CA ASP A 158 -10.24 -14.95 4.27
C ASP A 158 -10.77 -14.18 5.51
N HIS A 159 -11.69 -13.23 5.30
CA HIS A 159 -12.39 -12.48 6.36
C HIS A 159 -11.46 -11.83 7.38
N MET A 160 -10.38 -11.19 6.92
CA MET A 160 -9.51 -10.44 7.82
C MET A 160 -10.28 -9.36 8.56
N ASN A 161 -10.16 -9.37 9.89
CA ASN A 161 -10.76 -8.33 10.72
C ASN A 161 -9.91 -7.06 10.70
N ILE A 162 -10.36 -6.05 9.96
CA ILE A 162 -9.71 -4.74 9.86
C ILE A 162 -10.76 -3.68 10.16
N PRO A 163 -11.14 -3.50 11.44
CA PRO A 163 -12.25 -2.62 11.81
C PRO A 163 -11.97 -1.14 11.48
N GLU A 164 -10.71 -0.75 11.36
CA GLU A 164 -10.30 0.60 11.01
C GLU A 164 -10.47 0.90 9.51
N LEU A 165 -10.46 -0.12 8.63
CA LEU A 165 -10.60 0.07 7.18
C LEU A 165 -12.00 0.53 6.83
N GLN A 166 -12.13 1.75 6.35
CA GLN A 166 -13.41 2.34 5.96
C GLN A 166 -13.63 2.42 4.45
N SER A 167 -12.54 2.58 3.69
CA SER A 167 -12.62 2.78 2.25
C SER A 167 -11.26 2.54 1.60
N GLY A 168 -11.25 2.34 0.28
CA GLY A 168 -10.01 2.23 -0.48
C GLY A 168 -10.23 1.89 -1.93
N PHE A 169 -9.16 2.04 -2.72
CA PHE A 169 -9.03 1.51 -4.06
C PHE A 169 -8.17 0.25 -3.98
N ILE A 170 -8.84 -0.90 -3.99
CA ILE A 170 -8.24 -2.20 -3.79
C ILE A 170 -8.40 -3.02 -5.06
N ASN A 171 -7.30 -3.38 -5.70
CA ASN A 171 -7.31 -4.22 -6.88
C ASN A 171 -7.58 -5.68 -6.48
N HIS A 172 -8.43 -6.33 -7.24
CA HIS A 172 -8.66 -7.77 -7.14
C HIS A 172 -8.14 -8.45 -8.39
N TYR A 173 -7.30 -9.47 -8.22
CA TYR A 173 -6.76 -10.26 -9.32
C TYR A 173 -7.43 -11.63 -9.37
N ASN A 174 -7.98 -11.96 -10.52
CA ASN A 174 -8.62 -13.25 -10.75
C ASN A 174 -7.73 -14.14 -11.62
N ILE A 175 -6.91 -14.96 -10.98
CA ILE A 175 -6.03 -15.90 -11.68
C ILE A 175 -6.85 -17.04 -12.30
N GLY A 176 -7.90 -17.50 -11.62
CA GLY A 176 -8.77 -18.56 -12.12
C GLY A 176 -9.39 -18.25 -13.48
N ASP A 177 -9.94 -17.04 -13.65
CA ASP A 177 -10.50 -16.58 -14.93
C ASP A 177 -9.46 -16.52 -16.03
N ASN A 178 -8.23 -16.08 -15.71
CA ASN A 178 -7.13 -16.09 -16.67
C ASN A 178 -6.79 -17.51 -17.11
N VAL A 179 -6.76 -18.48 -16.20
CA VAL A 179 -6.53 -19.90 -16.56
C VAL A 179 -7.68 -20.46 -17.39
N HIS A 180 -8.93 -20.17 -17.07
CA HIS A 180 -10.07 -20.54 -17.88
C HIS A 180 -10.01 -19.96 -19.29
N MET A 181 -9.60 -18.71 -19.42
CA MET A 181 -9.41 -18.06 -20.72
C MET A 181 -8.26 -18.70 -21.51
N ILE A 182 -7.14 -19.01 -20.86
CA ILE A 182 -6.03 -19.74 -21.48
C ILE A 182 -6.52 -21.07 -22.06
N ARG A 183 -7.28 -21.85 -21.30
CA ARG A 183 -7.84 -23.14 -21.76
C ARG A 183 -8.80 -22.99 -22.93
N ALA A 184 -9.59 -21.92 -22.95
CA ALA A 184 -10.51 -21.66 -24.04
C ALA A 184 -9.79 -21.34 -25.36
N PHE A 185 -8.68 -20.63 -25.33
CA PHE A 185 -7.89 -20.28 -26.52
C PHE A 185 -6.84 -21.34 -26.89
N TYR A 186 -6.29 -22.04 -25.89
CA TYR A 186 -5.22 -23.03 -26.03
C TYR A 186 -5.58 -24.31 -25.28
N PRO A 187 -6.54 -25.09 -25.81
CA PRO A 187 -7.10 -26.28 -25.12
C PRO A 187 -6.07 -27.39 -24.86
N GLU A 188 -4.97 -27.41 -25.60
CA GLU A 188 -3.86 -28.35 -25.42
C GLU A 188 -2.88 -27.98 -24.31
N THR A 189 -3.09 -26.83 -23.62
CA THR A 189 -2.21 -26.36 -22.54
C THR A 189 -2.09 -27.39 -21.42
N LYS A 190 -0.85 -27.72 -21.06
CA LYS A 190 -0.49 -28.62 -19.96
C LYS A 190 0.29 -27.94 -18.86
N HIS A 191 0.97 -26.86 -19.19
CA HIS A 191 1.87 -26.16 -18.26
C HIS A 191 1.59 -24.67 -18.29
N ILE A 192 1.59 -24.05 -17.10
CA ILE A 192 1.58 -22.59 -16.92
C ILE A 192 2.94 -22.19 -16.37
N ALA A 193 3.72 -21.46 -17.14
CA ALA A 193 4.96 -20.84 -16.66
C ALA A 193 4.64 -19.43 -16.14
N PHE A 194 4.86 -19.20 -14.86
CA PHE A 194 4.60 -17.90 -14.23
C PHE A 194 5.90 -17.19 -13.93
N ILE A 195 6.08 -16.00 -14.52
CA ILE A 195 7.24 -15.13 -14.29
C ILE A 195 6.84 -14.05 -13.29
N SER A 196 7.59 -13.92 -12.21
CA SER A 196 7.48 -12.83 -11.24
C SER A 196 8.82 -12.14 -11.05
N ASP A 197 8.80 -10.85 -10.72
CA ASP A 197 9.99 -10.11 -10.31
C ASP A 197 10.31 -10.36 -8.81
N ASN A 198 11.31 -9.65 -8.29
CA ASN A 198 11.74 -9.73 -6.90
C ASN A 198 11.12 -8.65 -6.00
N THR A 199 10.07 -7.97 -6.47
CA THR A 199 9.34 -7.00 -5.67
C THR A 199 8.34 -7.70 -4.74
N TYR A 200 7.82 -6.97 -3.75
CA TYR A 200 6.73 -7.48 -2.91
C TYR A 200 5.49 -7.83 -3.76
N GLY A 201 5.16 -7.00 -4.76
CA GLY A 201 4.08 -7.27 -5.70
C GLY A 201 4.25 -8.58 -6.46
N GLY A 202 5.46 -8.84 -6.99
CA GLY A 202 5.78 -10.11 -7.66
C GLY A 202 5.63 -11.31 -6.74
N VAL A 203 6.07 -11.20 -5.50
CA VAL A 203 5.97 -12.27 -4.49
C VAL A 203 4.50 -12.54 -4.10
N THR A 204 3.70 -11.50 -3.89
CA THR A 204 2.26 -11.67 -3.58
C THR A 204 1.50 -12.31 -4.73
N MET A 205 1.80 -11.91 -5.98
CA MET A 205 1.20 -12.53 -7.17
C MET A 205 1.62 -13.99 -7.31
N GLN A 206 2.88 -14.33 -7.04
CA GLN A 206 3.34 -15.72 -7.05
C GLN A 206 2.60 -16.56 -5.99
N ALA A 207 2.39 -16.02 -4.79
CA ALA A 207 1.63 -16.69 -3.74
C ALA A 207 0.17 -16.92 -4.15
N LEU A 208 -0.46 -15.91 -4.78
CA LEU A 208 -1.82 -16.03 -5.29
C LEU A 208 -1.93 -17.09 -6.40
N VAL A 209 -1.02 -17.07 -7.38
CA VAL A 209 -0.99 -18.07 -8.44
C VAL A 209 -0.85 -19.48 -7.87
N ARG A 210 0.03 -19.69 -6.89
CA ARG A 210 0.17 -20.99 -6.20
C ARG A 210 -1.11 -21.41 -5.49
N LYS A 211 -1.85 -20.48 -4.88
CA LYS A 211 -3.15 -20.74 -4.22
C LYS A 211 -4.18 -21.18 -5.25
N GLU A 212 -4.35 -20.40 -6.31
CA GLU A 212 -5.37 -20.60 -7.35
C GLU A 212 -5.10 -21.85 -8.22
N MET A 213 -3.83 -22.13 -8.54
CA MET A 213 -3.48 -23.31 -9.35
C MET A 213 -3.82 -24.65 -8.69
N LYS A 214 -4.10 -24.67 -7.39
CA LYS A 214 -4.63 -25.86 -6.71
C LYS A 214 -6.01 -26.28 -7.24
N ASN A 215 -6.76 -25.36 -7.83
CA ASN A 215 -8.06 -25.61 -8.45
C ASN A 215 -7.92 -26.22 -9.85
N PHE A 216 -6.70 -26.31 -10.40
CA PHE A 216 -6.37 -26.83 -11.73
C PHE A 216 -5.32 -27.94 -11.63
N PRO A 217 -5.64 -29.08 -11.00
CA PRO A 217 -4.66 -30.15 -10.71
C PRO A 217 -4.13 -30.88 -11.94
N ASP A 218 -4.73 -30.65 -13.09
CA ASP A 218 -4.33 -31.18 -14.39
C ASP A 218 -3.35 -30.27 -15.14
N LEU A 219 -3.02 -29.09 -14.59
CA LEU A 219 -2.01 -28.17 -15.11
C LEU A 219 -0.81 -28.11 -14.19
N ASP A 220 0.37 -28.24 -14.77
CA ASP A 220 1.63 -28.06 -14.03
C ASP A 220 2.00 -26.57 -13.95
N LEU A 221 2.38 -26.12 -12.76
CA LEU A 221 2.87 -24.78 -12.53
C LEU A 221 4.40 -24.73 -12.51
N ILE A 222 4.99 -23.99 -13.45
CA ILE A 222 6.43 -23.72 -13.53
C ILE A 222 6.67 -22.29 -13.05
N LEU A 223 7.43 -22.13 -11.97
CA LEU A 223 7.69 -20.80 -11.38
C LEU A 223 9.07 -20.30 -11.81
N LEU A 224 9.08 -19.18 -12.52
CA LEU A 224 10.28 -18.42 -12.88
C LEU A 224 10.38 -17.20 -11.95
N ASP A 225 10.94 -17.45 -10.77
CA ASP A 225 10.98 -16.52 -9.63
C ASP A 225 12.17 -15.57 -9.76
N GLY A 226 11.91 -14.28 -9.92
CA GLY A 226 12.94 -13.24 -10.04
C GLY A 226 13.82 -13.05 -8.80
N ARG A 227 13.52 -13.70 -7.68
CA ARG A 227 14.42 -13.76 -6.52
C ARG A 227 15.56 -14.77 -6.73
N LYS A 228 15.33 -15.78 -7.58
CA LYS A 228 16.26 -16.90 -7.86
C LYS A 228 16.92 -16.81 -9.22
N HIS A 229 16.30 -16.08 -10.14
CA HIS A 229 16.71 -15.97 -11.52
C HIS A 229 17.11 -14.54 -11.88
N THR A 230 18.16 -14.40 -12.64
CA THR A 230 18.49 -13.16 -13.34
C THR A 230 17.72 -13.11 -14.67
N ILE A 231 17.68 -11.96 -15.31
CA ILE A 231 17.08 -11.83 -16.65
C ILE A 231 17.71 -12.81 -17.67
N TYR A 232 19.00 -13.08 -17.55
CA TYR A 232 19.71 -14.02 -18.45
C TYR A 232 19.30 -15.46 -18.18
N THR A 233 19.20 -15.86 -16.92
CA THR A 233 18.78 -17.23 -16.57
C THR A 233 17.32 -17.48 -16.87
N ILE A 234 16.43 -16.47 -16.69
CA ILE A 234 15.01 -16.57 -17.09
C ILE A 234 14.90 -16.81 -18.60
N VAL A 235 15.66 -16.08 -19.43
CA VAL A 235 15.63 -16.27 -20.89
C VAL A 235 16.09 -17.68 -21.27
N GLU A 236 17.06 -18.23 -20.57
CA GLU A 236 17.51 -19.61 -20.81
C GLU A 236 16.46 -20.65 -20.40
N GLU A 237 15.84 -20.48 -19.23
CA GLU A 237 14.72 -21.34 -18.78
C GLU A 237 13.56 -21.30 -19.76
N LEU A 238 13.21 -20.13 -20.30
CA LEU A 238 12.14 -19.99 -21.29
C LEU A 238 12.38 -20.80 -22.57
N ARG A 239 13.64 -21.01 -22.98
CA ARG A 239 13.99 -21.82 -24.13
C ARG A 239 13.78 -23.32 -23.92
N HIS A 240 13.77 -23.73 -22.67
CA HIS A 240 13.66 -25.14 -22.26
C HIS A 240 12.29 -25.49 -21.69
N LEU A 241 11.31 -24.59 -21.79
CA LEU A 241 9.95 -24.89 -21.35
C LEU A 241 9.37 -26.07 -22.13
N PRO A 242 8.60 -26.95 -21.48
CA PRO A 242 7.92 -28.06 -22.14
C PRO A 242 6.97 -27.56 -23.23
N GLU A 243 6.69 -28.43 -24.21
CA GLU A 243 5.62 -28.16 -25.19
C GLU A 243 4.27 -27.94 -24.47
N HIS A 244 3.37 -27.19 -25.09
CA HIS A 244 2.07 -26.85 -24.52
C HIS A 244 2.14 -26.01 -23.23
N THR A 245 3.18 -25.17 -23.10
CA THR A 245 3.33 -24.21 -22.02
C THR A 245 2.78 -22.84 -22.44
N VAL A 246 1.93 -22.24 -21.59
CA VAL A 246 1.53 -20.83 -21.69
C VAL A 246 2.26 -20.03 -20.62
N ILE A 247 2.77 -18.85 -20.99
CA ILE A 247 3.52 -17.96 -20.10
C ILE A 247 2.57 -16.90 -19.55
N MET A 248 2.51 -16.80 -18.24
CA MET A 248 1.87 -15.69 -17.52
C MET A 248 2.97 -14.82 -16.88
N VAL A 249 2.83 -13.51 -16.99
CA VAL A 249 3.82 -12.57 -16.44
C VAL A 249 3.12 -11.64 -15.45
N ALA A 250 3.64 -11.56 -14.24
CA ALA A 250 3.31 -10.51 -13.31
C ALA A 250 4.56 -9.69 -13.00
N LEU A 251 4.56 -8.47 -13.48
CA LEU A 251 5.57 -7.48 -13.13
C LEU A 251 4.98 -6.60 -12.04
N GLY A 252 5.50 -6.72 -10.82
CA GLY A 252 4.99 -6.03 -9.63
C GLY A 252 5.31 -4.54 -9.57
N GLY A 253 5.90 -3.99 -10.61
CA GLY A 253 6.34 -2.61 -10.63
C GLY A 253 5.44 -1.68 -11.44
N TRP A 254 4.49 -1.04 -10.79
CA TRP A 254 4.03 0.28 -11.20
C TRP A 254 4.90 1.33 -10.51
N THR A 255 6.16 1.41 -10.90
CA THR A 255 7.07 2.50 -10.46
C THR A 255 7.03 3.67 -11.43
#